data_b24988f24d6e7a77b9d7ac4cfbae6096
#
_entry.id   b24988f24d6e7a77b9d7ac4cfbae6096
#
_cell.length_a   1.000
_cell.length_b   1.000
_cell.length_c   1.000
_cell.angle_alpha   90.00
_cell.angle_beta   90.00
_cell.angle_gamma   90.00
#
_symmetry.space_group_name_H-M   'P 1'
#
loop_
_entity.id
_entity.type
_entity.pdbx_description
1 polymer ?
#
loop_
_entity_poly.entity_id
_entity_poly.type
_entity_poly.pdbx_seq_one_letter_code
_entity_poly.pdbx_strand_id
1 'polypeptide(L)'
;MKPRAPTTEESPRGEEVPLRDDLPDLKPRIEPIVMSLMARAPTMNFMQLCRLLEVRVPAHPGLGTRDTLDHEPVRFRPSTRMGFPAGEMASVEFDDESRRTGSGVAPTVRTTFMGLYGVDAAMPSHMIDDIVLRKDGHEAVEAFLDQFNHRFVTLLYRAWKKYRYPFAFRPGGTDAHSRNLLCLAGFGWGEKPARAGLPDSRVLALLGLLIQRTRTPEGLAGVVALAVPGVEVRVDEFYPTLRRAGKPQPLTSTGNIGRTKEDGTRRGLGGGYVLGARLAYRSRAVRVTLRPANAEQAHNLLPGAPLYGELMAFLRLYVGTKADVFLRMDVSSRFVPAPRIGSAPVGPAPRLAWTTVLPSQTEQQMMIPLGCYEAFPAPAPNPHLDPNRIT
;
A
#
# COMPACT_ATOMS: atom_id res chain seq x y z
N MET A 1 -39.69 -45.68 1.65
CA MET A 1 -38.37 -45.00 1.72
C MET A 1 -38.61 -43.52 1.53
N LYS A 2 -38.69 -42.74 2.63
CA LYS A 2 -38.89 -41.28 2.59
C LYS A 2 -37.53 -40.56 2.54
N PRO A 3 -37.32 -39.55 1.71
CA PRO A 3 -36.08 -38.80 1.69
C PRO A 3 -36.02 -37.88 2.93
N ARG A 4 -34.85 -37.87 3.57
CA ARG A 4 -34.49 -37.09 4.74
C ARG A 4 -34.23 -35.63 4.30
N ALA A 5 -34.85 -34.68 4.98
CA ALA A 5 -34.63 -33.25 4.78
C ALA A 5 -33.19 -32.85 5.17
N PRO A 6 -32.59 -31.86 4.50
CA PRO A 6 -31.28 -31.36 4.89
C PRO A 6 -31.38 -30.52 6.16
N THR A 7 -30.51 -30.83 7.10
CA THR A 7 -30.28 -30.09 8.36
C THR A 7 -29.80 -28.67 8.01
N THR A 8 -30.49 -27.70 8.54
CA THR A 8 -30.11 -26.27 8.50
C THR A 8 -28.81 -26.10 9.31
N GLU A 9 -27.71 -25.84 8.64
CA GLU A 9 -26.47 -25.40 9.29
C GLU A 9 -26.70 -23.99 9.84
N GLU A 10 -26.60 -23.87 11.16
CA GLU A 10 -26.56 -22.61 11.88
C GLU A 10 -25.35 -21.78 11.39
N SER A 11 -25.66 -20.62 10.87
CA SER A 11 -24.69 -19.57 10.57
C SER A 11 -23.90 -19.24 11.85
N PRO A 12 -22.56 -19.16 11.81
CA PRO A 12 -21.80 -18.77 12.99
C PRO A 12 -22.17 -17.32 13.35
N ARG A 13 -22.76 -17.17 14.54
CA ARG A 13 -23.01 -15.87 15.18
C ARG A 13 -21.70 -15.11 15.19
N GLY A 14 -21.77 -13.85 14.71
CA GLY A 14 -20.65 -12.94 14.73
C GLY A 14 -20.02 -12.93 16.12
N GLU A 15 -18.73 -13.15 16.20
CA GLU A 15 -17.93 -12.87 17.37
C GLU A 15 -18.12 -11.40 17.72
N GLU A 16 -18.93 -11.13 18.75
CA GLU A 16 -18.92 -9.87 19.45
C GLU A 16 -17.51 -9.65 19.98
N VAL A 17 -16.81 -8.73 19.36
CA VAL A 17 -15.54 -8.21 19.87
C VAL A 17 -15.83 -7.69 21.28
N PRO A 18 -15.23 -8.27 22.35
CA PRO A 18 -15.48 -7.80 23.69
C PRO A 18 -15.12 -6.32 23.76
N LEU A 19 -16.10 -5.50 24.14
CA LEU A 19 -15.89 -4.12 24.57
C LEU A 19 -14.89 -4.20 25.74
N ARG A 20 -13.66 -3.81 25.47
CA ARG A 20 -12.64 -3.67 26.50
C ARG A 20 -12.99 -2.46 27.36
N ASP A 21 -13.75 -2.70 28.42
CA ASP A 21 -13.97 -1.73 29.51
C ASP A 21 -12.77 -1.62 30.47
N ASP A 22 -11.69 -2.36 30.23
CA ASP A 22 -10.51 -2.42 31.08
C ASP A 22 -9.34 -1.53 30.59
N LEU A 23 -9.63 -0.33 30.07
CA LEU A 23 -8.58 0.67 29.91
C LEU A 23 -8.45 1.46 31.23
N PRO A 24 -7.24 1.51 31.85
CA PRO A 24 -7.04 2.31 33.04
C PRO A 24 -7.47 3.76 32.76
N ASP A 25 -8.09 4.39 33.76
CA ASP A 25 -8.50 5.79 33.78
C ASP A 25 -7.30 6.75 33.67
N LEU A 26 -6.58 6.66 32.57
CA LEU A 26 -5.57 7.64 32.18
C LEU A 26 -6.33 8.82 31.59
N LYS A 27 -6.68 9.76 32.47
CA LYS A 27 -7.10 11.11 32.05
C LYS A 27 -6.05 11.62 31.05
N PRO A 28 -6.42 12.00 29.83
CA PRO A 28 -5.45 12.34 28.79
C PRO A 28 -4.65 13.55 29.26
N ARG A 29 -3.37 13.35 29.54
CA ARG A 29 -2.43 14.43 29.81
C ARG A 29 -2.28 15.21 28.51
N ILE A 30 -2.75 16.46 28.51
CA ILE A 30 -2.67 17.31 27.31
C ILE A 30 -1.20 17.62 27.05
N GLU A 31 -0.66 17.11 25.96
CA GLU A 31 0.72 17.38 25.57
C GLU A 31 0.94 18.87 25.29
N PRO A 32 2.13 19.45 25.58
CA PRO A 32 2.44 20.86 25.30
C PRO A 32 2.22 21.25 23.84
N ILE A 33 2.40 20.32 22.92
CA ILE A 33 2.16 20.53 21.49
C ILE A 33 0.67 20.72 21.20
N VAL A 34 -0.20 19.96 21.86
CA VAL A 34 -1.66 20.09 21.72
C VAL A 34 -2.11 21.45 22.26
N MET A 35 -1.52 21.92 23.36
CA MET A 35 -1.79 23.26 23.90
C MET A 35 -1.39 24.37 22.91
N SER A 36 -0.22 24.25 22.30
CA SER A 36 0.23 25.20 21.26
C SER A 36 -0.67 25.16 20.03
N LEU A 37 -1.12 23.96 19.63
CA LEU A 37 -2.05 23.80 18.52
C LEU A 37 -3.41 24.46 18.81
N MET A 38 -3.95 24.25 20.02
CA MET A 38 -5.19 24.84 20.46
C MET A 38 -5.12 26.37 20.52
N ALA A 39 -4.00 26.94 20.95
CA ALA A 39 -3.82 28.40 20.97
C ALA A 39 -3.91 29.03 19.55
N ARG A 40 -3.56 28.27 18.52
CA ARG A 40 -3.64 28.69 17.10
C ARG A 40 -4.94 28.28 16.40
N ALA A 41 -5.82 27.54 17.07
CA ALA A 41 -7.05 27.03 16.48
C ALA A 41 -7.91 28.07 15.75
N PRO A 42 -8.13 29.31 16.26
CA PRO A 42 -8.93 30.30 15.56
C PRO A 42 -8.41 30.70 14.15
N THR A 43 -7.12 30.47 13.89
CA THR A 43 -6.50 30.78 12.59
C THR A 43 -6.40 29.57 11.66
N MET A 44 -6.88 28.42 12.09
CA MET A 44 -6.77 27.15 11.36
C MET A 44 -8.12 26.74 10.74
N ASN A 45 -8.06 25.88 9.73
CA ASN A 45 -9.24 25.20 9.26
C ASN A 45 -9.67 24.12 10.26
N PHE A 46 -10.98 24.03 10.52
CA PHE A 46 -11.55 23.08 11.50
C PHE A 46 -11.19 21.62 11.21
N MET A 47 -11.29 21.19 9.95
CA MET A 47 -11.00 19.80 9.57
C MET A 47 -9.50 19.46 9.78
N GLN A 48 -8.64 20.45 9.55
CA GLN A 48 -7.19 20.32 9.80
C GLN A 48 -6.89 20.20 11.29
N LEU A 49 -7.53 21.02 12.13
CA LEU A 49 -7.41 20.91 13.59
C LEU A 49 -7.81 19.52 14.09
N CYS A 50 -8.99 19.04 13.69
CA CYS A 50 -9.48 17.70 14.06
C CYS A 50 -8.49 16.60 13.64
N ARG A 51 -7.92 16.69 12.44
CA ARG A 51 -6.93 15.73 11.95
C ARG A 51 -5.66 15.72 12.78
N LEU A 52 -5.14 16.90 13.12
CA LEU A 52 -3.93 17.02 13.93
C LEU A 52 -4.15 16.47 15.35
N LEU A 53 -5.32 16.70 15.92
CA LEU A 53 -5.71 16.13 17.22
C LEU A 53 -5.76 14.60 17.16
N GLU A 54 -6.38 14.01 16.16
CA GLU A 54 -6.41 12.55 16.00
C GLU A 54 -5.03 11.92 15.84
N VAL A 55 -4.11 12.60 15.12
CA VAL A 55 -2.73 12.11 14.94
C VAL A 55 -1.95 12.16 16.26
N ARG A 56 -2.23 13.14 17.12
CA ARG A 56 -1.53 13.32 18.39
C ARG A 56 -2.07 12.48 19.54
N VAL A 57 -3.29 11.96 19.39
CA VAL A 57 -3.90 11.05 20.37
C VAL A 57 -4.18 9.69 19.71
N PRO A 58 -3.12 8.93 19.35
CA PRO A 58 -3.27 7.71 18.54
C PRO A 58 -4.02 6.58 19.27
N ALA A 59 -4.04 6.60 20.60
CA ALA A 59 -4.80 5.63 21.41
C ALA A 59 -6.32 5.87 21.36
N HIS A 60 -6.77 7.07 20.90
CA HIS A 60 -8.17 7.40 20.80
C HIS A 60 -8.76 6.82 19.50
N PRO A 61 -9.94 6.18 19.54
CA PRO A 61 -10.54 5.53 18.36
C PRO A 61 -10.96 6.52 17.25
N GLY A 62 -10.89 7.81 17.49
CA GLY A 62 -11.27 8.91 16.62
C GLY A 62 -12.35 9.78 17.23
N LEU A 63 -12.38 11.06 16.81
CA LEU A 63 -13.35 12.05 17.32
C LEU A 63 -14.79 11.60 17.05
N GLY A 64 -15.64 11.67 18.08
CA GLY A 64 -17.07 11.34 18.01
C GLY A 64 -17.37 9.87 17.73
N THR A 65 -16.47 8.96 18.01
CA THR A 65 -16.70 7.51 17.88
C THR A 65 -17.35 6.90 19.13
N ARG A 66 -17.17 7.55 20.27
CA ARG A 66 -17.79 7.14 21.54
C ARG A 66 -19.13 7.84 21.76
N ASP A 67 -19.96 7.24 22.60
CA ASP A 67 -21.28 7.79 22.92
C ASP A 67 -21.23 8.82 24.05
N THR A 68 -20.16 8.82 24.86
CA THR A 68 -19.95 9.73 25.98
C THR A 68 -18.89 10.78 25.69
N LEU A 69 -19.06 11.98 26.28
CA LEU A 69 -18.14 13.09 26.15
C LEU A 69 -16.89 12.97 27.04
N ASP A 70 -16.90 12.07 28.03
CA ASP A 70 -15.91 12.01 29.09
C ASP A 70 -14.50 11.65 28.63
N HIS A 71 -14.42 10.98 27.50
CA HIS A 71 -13.15 10.52 26.93
C HIS A 71 -12.77 11.23 25.62
N GLU A 72 -13.55 12.26 25.22
CA GLU A 72 -13.22 13.04 24.03
C GLU A 72 -12.07 14.00 24.32
N PRO A 73 -11.04 14.09 23.45
CA PRO A 73 -9.87 14.96 23.67
C PRO A 73 -10.21 16.45 23.54
N VAL A 74 -11.37 16.78 22.97
CA VAL A 74 -11.84 18.15 22.77
C VAL A 74 -13.36 18.17 22.81
N ARG A 75 -13.94 19.23 23.31
CA ARG A 75 -15.38 19.51 23.27
C ARG A 75 -15.65 20.57 22.22
N PHE A 76 -16.69 20.37 21.39
CA PHE A 76 -17.13 21.37 20.42
C PHE A 76 -18.42 21.98 20.90
N ARG A 77 -18.45 23.32 20.95
CA ARG A 77 -19.63 24.11 21.30
C ARG A 77 -19.76 25.27 20.33
N PRO A 78 -20.97 25.72 19.97
CA PRO A 78 -21.14 26.89 19.13
C PRO A 78 -20.68 28.16 19.85
N SER A 79 -20.31 29.16 19.05
CA SER A 79 -20.10 30.51 19.56
C SER A 79 -21.46 31.18 19.79
N THR A 80 -21.65 31.83 20.96
CA THR A 80 -22.84 32.60 21.27
C THR A 80 -22.88 33.97 20.56
N ARG A 81 -21.81 34.39 19.90
CA ARG A 81 -21.73 35.66 19.19
C ARG A 81 -22.62 35.64 17.94
N MET A 82 -23.50 36.66 17.80
CA MET A 82 -24.43 36.80 16.67
C MET A 82 -23.83 37.60 15.50
N GLY A 83 -22.57 37.99 15.55
CA GLY A 83 -21.91 38.71 14.47
C GLY A 83 -21.42 37.80 13.35
N PHE A 84 -21.06 38.37 12.19
CA PHE A 84 -20.51 37.64 11.07
C PHE A 84 -19.17 36.95 11.47
N PRO A 85 -19.02 35.64 11.27
CA PRO A 85 -17.86 34.92 11.69
C PRO A 85 -16.65 35.22 10.81
N ALA A 86 -15.48 35.53 11.44
CA ALA A 86 -14.23 35.77 10.72
C ALA A 86 -13.49 34.46 10.35
N GLY A 87 -13.88 33.36 10.94
CA GLY A 87 -13.26 32.03 10.72
C GLY A 87 -14.18 30.93 11.22
N GLU A 88 -13.80 29.68 10.96
CA GLU A 88 -14.58 28.48 11.35
C GLU A 88 -14.59 28.24 12.87
N MET A 89 -13.62 28.78 13.59
CA MET A 89 -13.46 28.66 15.03
C MET A 89 -13.30 30.05 15.66
N ALA A 90 -14.09 30.34 16.69
CA ALA A 90 -14.08 31.64 17.34
C ALA A 90 -13.01 31.74 18.45
N SER A 91 -12.96 30.74 19.32
CA SER A 91 -12.06 30.71 20.49
C SER A 91 -11.87 29.28 20.98
N VAL A 92 -10.84 29.13 21.85
CA VAL A 92 -10.64 27.92 22.62
C VAL A 92 -10.67 28.28 24.10
N GLU A 93 -11.51 27.57 24.83
CA GLU A 93 -11.68 27.76 26.28
C GLU A 93 -11.02 26.58 26.98
N PHE A 94 -10.17 26.89 27.97
CA PHE A 94 -9.56 25.91 28.84
C PHE A 94 -10.16 26.12 30.25
N ASP A 95 -10.47 25.01 30.90
CA ASP A 95 -10.75 25.05 32.33
C ASP A 95 -9.47 25.41 33.08
N ASP A 96 -9.60 26.27 34.13
CA ASP A 96 -8.42 26.75 34.89
C ASP A 96 -7.66 25.62 35.57
N GLU A 97 -8.32 24.53 35.95
CA GLU A 97 -7.70 23.36 36.54
C GLU A 97 -6.95 22.54 35.49
N SER A 98 -7.49 22.42 34.28
CA SER A 98 -6.82 21.79 33.12
C SER A 98 -5.57 22.54 32.67
N ARG A 99 -5.56 23.87 32.85
CA ARG A 99 -4.43 24.73 32.50
C ARG A 99 -3.26 24.54 33.45
N ARG A 100 -3.53 24.28 34.76
CA ARG A 100 -2.50 24.15 35.80
C ARG A 100 -1.92 22.75 35.91
N THR A 101 -2.74 21.75 35.75
CA THR A 101 -2.35 20.35 36.03
C THR A 101 -2.15 19.51 34.76
N GLY A 102 -2.60 19.99 33.60
CA GLY A 102 -2.61 19.20 32.36
C GLY A 102 -3.55 17.99 32.43
N SER A 103 -4.32 17.88 33.52
CA SER A 103 -5.28 16.81 33.78
C SER A 103 -6.60 17.44 34.22
N GLY A 104 -7.62 17.36 33.41
CA GLY A 104 -8.92 17.98 33.70
C GLY A 104 -9.93 17.77 32.59
N VAL A 105 -10.95 18.61 32.56
CA VAL A 105 -11.97 18.61 31.53
C VAL A 105 -11.35 18.94 30.16
N ALA A 106 -11.73 18.23 29.11
CA ALA A 106 -11.22 18.48 27.77
C ALA A 106 -11.45 19.94 27.32
N PRO A 107 -10.48 20.58 26.64
CA PRO A 107 -10.61 21.94 26.16
C PRO A 107 -11.83 22.07 25.23
N THR A 108 -12.52 23.22 25.32
CA THR A 108 -13.70 23.53 24.52
C THR A 108 -13.31 24.42 23.36
N VAL A 109 -13.60 23.98 22.14
CA VAL A 109 -13.45 24.77 20.91
C VAL A 109 -14.82 25.34 20.53
N ARG A 110 -14.92 26.66 20.43
CA ARG A 110 -16.13 27.37 20.00
C ARG A 110 -16.16 27.43 18.48
N THR A 111 -17.10 26.71 17.86
CA THR A 111 -17.34 26.71 16.40
C THR A 111 -18.30 27.83 16.02
N THR A 112 -18.17 28.33 14.79
CA THR A 112 -19.02 29.39 14.23
C THR A 112 -20.05 28.84 13.23
N PHE A 113 -20.11 27.53 13.08
CA PHE A 113 -20.96 26.82 12.13
C PHE A 113 -21.68 25.66 12.84
N MET A 114 -22.78 25.24 12.26
CA MET A 114 -23.53 24.03 12.64
C MET A 114 -23.95 23.95 14.11
N GLY A 115 -24.28 25.13 14.70
CA GLY A 115 -24.76 25.21 16.06
C GLY A 115 -26.30 25.18 16.15
N LEU A 116 -26.82 24.65 17.26
CA LEU A 116 -28.22 24.80 17.59
C LEU A 116 -28.55 26.21 18.10
N TYR A 117 -27.54 26.92 18.61
CA TYR A 117 -27.60 28.34 18.97
C TYR A 117 -26.39 29.07 18.32
N GLY A 118 -26.46 30.41 18.31
CA GLY A 118 -25.46 31.24 17.64
C GLY A 118 -25.90 31.65 16.23
N VAL A 119 -24.95 31.97 15.35
CA VAL A 119 -25.24 32.39 13.97
C VAL A 119 -25.76 31.21 13.17
N ASP A 120 -26.80 31.44 12.35
CA ASP A 120 -27.49 30.43 11.52
C ASP A 120 -28.08 29.25 12.30
N ALA A 121 -28.45 29.46 13.55
CA ALA A 121 -28.99 28.42 14.39
C ALA A 121 -30.39 27.98 13.93
N ALA A 122 -30.67 26.70 14.10
CA ALA A 122 -31.98 26.12 13.75
C ALA A 122 -33.04 26.28 14.85
N MET A 123 -32.66 26.78 16.04
CA MET A 123 -33.56 26.95 17.17
C MET A 123 -34.40 28.24 17.05
N PRO A 124 -35.59 28.30 17.67
CA PRO A 124 -36.38 29.52 17.70
C PRO A 124 -35.64 30.70 18.34
N SER A 125 -35.78 31.89 17.78
CA SER A 125 -35.06 33.10 18.19
C SER A 125 -35.15 33.44 19.68
N HIS A 126 -36.30 33.22 20.32
CA HIS A 126 -36.47 33.48 21.75
C HIS A 126 -35.58 32.60 22.64
N MET A 127 -35.33 31.33 22.24
CA MET A 127 -34.42 30.46 23.00
C MET A 127 -32.96 30.87 22.77
N ILE A 128 -32.64 31.33 21.56
CA ILE A 128 -31.29 31.83 21.25
C ILE A 128 -31.04 33.11 22.04
N ASP A 129 -32.02 34.01 22.10
CA ASP A 129 -31.93 35.26 22.87
C ASP A 129 -31.71 35.01 24.36
N ASP A 130 -32.39 34.00 24.94
CA ASP A 130 -32.20 33.62 26.34
C ASP A 130 -30.73 33.20 26.64
N ILE A 131 -30.12 32.47 25.71
CA ILE A 131 -28.72 32.03 25.82
C ILE A 131 -27.74 33.20 25.58
N VAL A 132 -27.98 34.00 24.52
CA VAL A 132 -27.09 35.10 24.13
C VAL A 132 -27.12 36.24 25.20
N LEU A 133 -28.30 36.55 25.72
CA LEU A 133 -28.50 37.56 26.76
C LEU A 133 -28.22 37.05 28.17
N ARG A 134 -27.85 35.78 28.32
CA ARG A 134 -27.53 35.12 29.59
C ARG A 134 -28.61 35.30 30.65
N LYS A 135 -29.87 35.06 30.26
CA LYS A 135 -31.01 35.10 31.20
C LYS A 135 -30.91 33.95 32.21
N ASP A 136 -31.57 34.11 33.35
CA ASP A 136 -31.58 33.09 34.40
C ASP A 136 -32.01 31.72 33.86
N GLY A 137 -31.22 30.69 34.15
CA GLY A 137 -31.43 29.31 33.69
C GLY A 137 -30.86 28.99 32.30
N HIS A 138 -30.24 29.94 31.58
CA HIS A 138 -29.65 29.70 30.27
C HIS A 138 -28.57 28.60 30.30
N GLU A 139 -27.80 28.47 31.39
CA GLU A 139 -26.71 27.50 31.53
C GLU A 139 -27.17 26.04 31.37
N ALA A 140 -28.34 25.72 31.94
CA ALA A 140 -28.91 24.36 31.82
C ALA A 140 -29.34 24.05 30.38
N VAL A 141 -29.94 25.04 29.69
CA VAL A 141 -30.34 24.90 28.28
C VAL A 141 -29.11 24.80 27.37
N GLU A 142 -28.13 25.69 27.59
CA GLU A 142 -26.85 25.64 26.85
C GLU A 142 -26.17 24.29 27.01
N ALA A 143 -26.02 23.79 28.24
CA ALA A 143 -25.36 22.51 28.52
C ALA A 143 -26.10 21.32 27.89
N PHE A 144 -27.43 21.37 27.88
CA PHE A 144 -28.24 20.35 27.20
C PHE A 144 -28.04 20.38 25.69
N LEU A 145 -28.08 21.52 25.06
CA LEU A 145 -27.87 21.68 23.62
C LEU A 145 -26.45 21.33 23.21
N ASP A 146 -25.48 21.59 24.04
CA ASP A 146 -24.07 21.31 23.75
C ASP A 146 -23.74 19.83 23.58
N GLN A 147 -24.51 18.94 24.19
CA GLN A 147 -24.36 17.50 23.98
C GLN A 147 -24.67 17.14 22.51
N PHE A 148 -25.71 17.76 21.93
CA PHE A 148 -26.06 17.56 20.53
C PHE A 148 -25.11 18.29 19.60
N ASN A 149 -24.70 19.52 19.94
CA ASN A 149 -23.76 20.31 19.16
C ASN A 149 -22.46 19.58 18.94
N HIS A 150 -21.87 19.05 20.01
CA HIS A 150 -20.65 18.24 19.91
C HIS A 150 -20.85 17.06 18.94
N ARG A 151 -21.96 16.35 19.08
CA ARG A 151 -22.25 15.20 18.24
C ARG A 151 -22.43 15.58 16.77
N PHE A 152 -23.11 16.65 16.46
CA PHE A 152 -23.31 17.11 15.07
C PHE A 152 -21.99 17.50 14.43
N VAL A 153 -21.18 18.27 15.12
CA VAL A 153 -19.87 18.72 14.62
C VAL A 153 -18.93 17.54 14.40
N THR A 154 -18.89 16.59 15.33
CA THR A 154 -18.07 15.38 15.16
C THR A 154 -18.58 14.46 14.06
N LEU A 155 -19.89 14.33 13.87
CA LEU A 155 -20.48 13.59 12.76
C LEU A 155 -20.17 14.24 11.41
N LEU A 156 -20.20 15.59 11.32
CA LEU A 156 -19.77 16.30 10.13
C LEU A 156 -18.32 15.99 9.78
N TYR A 157 -17.42 16.06 10.76
CA TYR A 157 -16.03 15.72 10.57
C TYR A 157 -15.84 14.26 10.09
N ARG A 158 -16.53 13.31 10.72
CA ARG A 158 -16.51 11.90 10.34
C ARG A 158 -17.03 11.65 8.92
N ALA A 159 -18.13 12.32 8.54
CA ALA A 159 -18.68 12.27 7.19
C ALA A 159 -17.67 12.82 6.18
N TRP A 160 -17.10 13.98 6.45
CA TRP A 160 -16.07 14.60 5.61
C TRP A 160 -14.86 13.68 5.43
N LYS A 161 -14.34 13.09 6.53
CA LYS A 161 -13.24 12.15 6.53
C LYS A 161 -13.54 10.89 5.72
N LYS A 162 -14.77 10.36 5.84
CA LYS A 162 -15.22 9.15 5.13
C LYS A 162 -15.10 9.30 3.61
N TYR A 163 -15.40 10.48 3.07
CA TYR A 163 -15.37 10.73 1.63
C TYR A 163 -14.01 11.19 1.09
N ARG A 164 -12.98 11.24 1.95
CA ARG A 164 -11.63 11.66 1.58
C ARG A 164 -10.61 10.59 1.91
N TYR A 165 -10.28 9.76 0.93
CA TYR A 165 -9.36 8.62 1.10
C TYR A 165 -8.03 8.97 1.77
N PRO A 166 -7.30 10.07 1.43
CA PRO A 166 -6.04 10.40 2.09
C PRO A 166 -6.15 10.62 3.61
N PHE A 167 -7.33 11.06 4.08
CA PHE A 167 -7.59 11.28 5.51
C PHE A 167 -8.11 10.02 6.21
N ALA A 168 -8.77 9.13 5.47
CA ALA A 168 -9.27 7.87 5.99
C ALA A 168 -8.21 6.75 5.98
N PHE A 169 -7.12 6.93 5.21
CA PHE A 169 -6.07 5.95 5.06
C PHE A 169 -5.40 5.61 6.40
N ARG A 170 -5.29 4.31 6.69
CA ARG A 170 -4.53 3.79 7.84
C ARG A 170 -3.24 3.15 7.35
N PRO A 171 -2.12 3.33 8.09
CA PRO A 171 -0.87 2.65 7.76
C PRO A 171 -1.08 1.15 7.57
N GLY A 172 -0.50 0.60 6.49
CA GLY A 172 -0.71 -0.80 6.11
C GLY A 172 -1.94 -1.08 5.25
N GLY A 173 -2.78 -0.06 4.93
CA GLY A 173 -3.96 -0.25 4.08
C GLY A 173 -5.07 -1.06 4.73
N THR A 174 -5.21 -0.95 6.05
CA THR A 174 -6.21 -1.72 6.84
C THR A 174 -7.60 -1.10 6.87
N ASP A 175 -7.75 0.12 6.35
CA ASP A 175 -9.03 0.82 6.26
C ASP A 175 -9.97 0.21 5.21
N ALA A 176 -11.28 0.47 5.35
CA ALA A 176 -12.31 -0.09 4.48
C ALA A 176 -12.14 0.31 3.00
N HIS A 177 -11.72 1.55 2.73
CA HIS A 177 -11.47 2.01 1.35
C HIS A 177 -10.31 1.26 0.71
N SER A 178 -9.18 1.11 1.41
CA SER A 178 -8.03 0.34 0.94
C SER A 178 -8.41 -1.11 0.65
N ARG A 179 -9.19 -1.75 1.52
CA ARG A 179 -9.71 -3.10 1.27
C ARG A 179 -10.58 -3.17 0.01
N ASN A 180 -11.50 -2.23 -0.16
CA ASN A 180 -12.35 -2.19 -1.36
C ASN A 180 -11.52 -2.00 -2.63
N LEU A 181 -10.51 -1.13 -2.60
CA LEU A 181 -9.58 -0.94 -3.72
C LEU A 181 -8.77 -2.19 -4.02
N LEU A 182 -8.28 -2.89 -2.99
CA LEU A 182 -7.58 -4.16 -3.15
C LEU A 182 -8.49 -5.26 -3.73
N CYS A 183 -9.79 -5.27 -3.40
CA CYS A 183 -10.76 -6.17 -4.02
C CYS A 183 -10.86 -5.95 -5.54
N LEU A 184 -10.77 -4.72 -6.04
CA LEU A 184 -10.79 -4.43 -7.48
C LEU A 184 -9.58 -5.04 -8.22
N ALA A 185 -8.44 -5.18 -7.55
CA ALA A 185 -7.26 -5.85 -8.09
C ALA A 185 -7.25 -7.38 -7.85
N GLY A 186 -8.31 -7.92 -7.21
CA GLY A 186 -8.41 -9.35 -6.92
C GLY A 186 -7.73 -9.80 -5.61
N PHE A 187 -7.33 -8.87 -4.74
CA PHE A 187 -6.65 -9.17 -3.47
C PHE A 187 -7.57 -9.18 -2.25
N GLY A 188 -8.88 -9.10 -2.44
CA GLY A 188 -9.85 -8.98 -1.33
C GLY A 188 -10.49 -10.28 -0.87
N TRP A 189 -10.20 -11.41 -1.50
CA TRP A 189 -10.83 -12.69 -1.20
C TRP A 189 -9.95 -13.60 -0.35
N GLY A 190 -10.56 -14.24 0.65
CA GLY A 190 -9.91 -15.25 1.48
C GLY A 190 -8.91 -14.71 2.49
N GLU A 191 -8.15 -15.62 3.09
CA GLU A 191 -6.97 -15.28 3.87
C GLU A 191 -6.00 -14.48 3.02
N LYS A 192 -5.36 -13.47 3.60
CA LYS A 192 -4.47 -12.55 2.88
C LYS A 192 -3.58 -13.32 1.92
N PRO A 193 -3.83 -13.26 0.59
CA PRO A 193 -3.00 -13.99 -0.36
C PRO A 193 -1.57 -13.53 -0.19
N ALA A 194 -0.63 -14.46 -0.30
CA ALA A 194 0.80 -14.15 -0.23
C ALA A 194 1.14 -13.16 -1.35
N ARG A 195 1.16 -11.88 -1.03
CA ARG A 195 1.43 -10.77 -1.97
C ARG A 195 2.91 -10.64 -2.25
N ALA A 196 3.57 -11.76 -2.44
CA ALA A 196 5.02 -11.85 -2.64
C ALA A 196 5.85 -11.13 -1.53
N GLY A 197 5.27 -10.99 -0.31
CA GLY A 197 5.92 -10.27 0.79
C GLY A 197 5.77 -8.76 0.76
N LEU A 198 5.06 -8.19 -0.22
CA LEU A 198 4.85 -6.75 -0.32
C LEU A 198 3.76 -6.26 0.64
N PRO A 199 3.96 -5.12 1.32
CA PRO A 199 2.93 -4.51 2.14
C PRO A 199 1.78 -3.96 1.28
N ASP A 200 0.57 -3.94 1.84
CA ASP A 200 -0.65 -3.50 1.15
C ASP A 200 -0.54 -2.09 0.56
N SER A 201 0.17 -1.18 1.21
CA SER A 201 0.41 0.17 0.72
C SER A 201 1.18 0.21 -0.61
N ARG A 202 2.15 -0.69 -0.79
CA ARG A 202 2.90 -0.83 -2.04
C ARG A 202 2.02 -1.41 -3.15
N VAL A 203 1.18 -2.40 -2.83
CA VAL A 203 0.22 -2.98 -3.77
C VAL A 203 -0.82 -1.94 -4.20
N LEU A 204 -1.31 -1.12 -3.26
CA LEU A 204 -2.23 -0.01 -3.56
C LEU A 204 -1.61 1.03 -4.51
N ALA A 205 -0.32 1.32 -4.37
CA ALA A 205 0.38 2.23 -5.28
C ALA A 205 0.43 1.70 -6.73
N LEU A 206 0.40 0.38 -6.92
CA LEU A 206 0.36 -0.28 -8.23
C LEU A 206 -1.05 -0.50 -8.78
N LEU A 207 -2.09 -0.14 -8.03
CA LEU A 207 -3.46 -0.53 -8.33
C LEU A 207 -3.86 -0.20 -9.77
N GLY A 208 -3.54 0.99 -10.27
CA GLY A 208 -3.86 1.42 -11.63
C GLY A 208 -3.23 0.54 -12.72
N LEU A 209 -2.05 -0.03 -12.45
CA LEU A 209 -1.37 -0.93 -13.37
C LEU A 209 -1.86 -2.38 -13.22
N LEU A 210 -2.24 -2.79 -12.00
CA LEU A 210 -2.68 -4.17 -11.73
C LEU A 210 -4.10 -4.45 -12.24
N ILE A 211 -5.00 -3.48 -12.22
CA ILE A 211 -6.37 -3.61 -12.73
C ILE A 211 -6.39 -3.82 -14.25
N GLN A 212 -5.42 -3.29 -14.97
CA GLN A 212 -5.34 -3.46 -16.42
C GLN A 212 -5.11 -4.93 -16.78
N ARG A 213 -5.90 -5.45 -17.73
CA ARG A 213 -5.75 -6.85 -18.21
C ARG A 213 -4.50 -7.03 -19.07
N THR A 214 -4.17 -6.02 -19.86
CA THR A 214 -2.96 -6.01 -20.71
C THR A 214 -1.76 -5.58 -19.87
N ARG A 215 -0.65 -6.27 -20.08
CA ARG A 215 0.65 -5.89 -19.51
C ARG A 215 1.47 -5.25 -20.60
N THR A 216 1.77 -3.95 -20.41
CA THR A 216 2.51 -3.15 -21.39
C THR A 216 3.95 -2.94 -20.91
N PRO A 217 4.90 -2.64 -21.81
CA PRO A 217 6.28 -2.31 -21.44
C PRO A 217 6.35 -1.05 -20.62
N GLU A 218 5.52 -0.04 -20.88
CA GLU A 218 5.43 1.19 -20.08
C GLU A 218 4.94 0.87 -18.67
N GLY A 219 3.93 0.00 -18.55
CA GLY A 219 3.44 -0.47 -17.26
C GLY A 219 4.52 -1.23 -16.48
N LEU A 220 5.30 -2.07 -17.17
CA LEU A 220 6.44 -2.77 -16.56
C LEU A 220 7.52 -1.77 -16.10
N ALA A 221 7.85 -0.78 -16.93
CA ALA A 221 8.78 0.28 -16.55
C ALA A 221 8.29 1.07 -15.33
N GLY A 222 6.99 1.40 -15.29
CA GLY A 222 6.37 2.08 -14.14
C GLY A 222 6.41 1.24 -12.84
N VAL A 223 6.19 -0.06 -12.94
CA VAL A 223 6.32 -0.99 -11.79
C VAL A 223 7.74 -1.03 -11.27
N VAL A 224 8.72 -1.14 -12.17
CA VAL A 224 10.15 -1.16 -11.79
C VAL A 224 10.59 0.17 -11.20
N ALA A 225 10.15 1.30 -11.76
CA ALA A 225 10.43 2.63 -11.22
C ALA A 225 9.84 2.84 -9.81
N LEU A 226 8.68 2.24 -9.51
CA LEU A 226 8.12 2.26 -8.17
C LEU A 226 8.88 1.35 -7.19
N ALA A 227 9.35 0.19 -7.68
CA ALA A 227 10.16 -0.73 -6.87
C ALA A 227 11.51 -0.10 -6.50
N VAL A 228 12.14 0.58 -7.46
CA VAL A 228 13.47 1.19 -7.31
C VAL A 228 13.42 2.66 -7.75
N PRO A 229 13.02 3.58 -6.85
CA PRO A 229 12.92 4.98 -7.18
C PRO A 229 14.26 5.57 -7.64
N GLY A 230 14.25 6.38 -8.70
CA GLY A 230 15.44 7.05 -9.23
C GLY A 230 16.29 6.23 -10.22
N VAL A 231 15.87 5.00 -10.54
CA VAL A 231 16.51 4.18 -11.59
C VAL A 231 15.90 4.50 -12.95
N GLU A 232 16.73 4.73 -13.94
CA GLU A 232 16.28 4.78 -15.34
C GLU A 232 15.99 3.36 -15.83
N VAL A 233 14.79 3.15 -16.35
CA VAL A 233 14.31 1.83 -16.78
C VAL A 233 14.06 1.83 -18.27
N ARG A 234 14.67 0.87 -18.98
CA ARG A 234 14.38 0.60 -20.38
C ARG A 234 13.89 -0.83 -20.54
N VAL A 235 12.77 -1.01 -21.24
CA VAL A 235 12.19 -2.31 -21.53
C VAL A 235 12.34 -2.60 -23.02
N ASP A 236 13.02 -3.69 -23.35
CA ASP A 236 13.14 -4.19 -24.71
C ASP A 236 12.19 -5.39 -24.86
N GLU A 237 11.21 -5.26 -25.75
CA GLU A 237 10.24 -6.30 -26.06
C GLU A 237 10.81 -7.39 -26.94
N PHE A 238 10.08 -8.51 -27.02
CA PHE A 238 10.40 -9.63 -27.91
C PHE A 238 11.83 -10.15 -27.79
N TYR A 239 12.35 -10.19 -26.56
CA TYR A 239 13.69 -10.67 -26.31
C TYR A 239 13.84 -12.15 -26.69
N PRO A 240 14.80 -12.52 -27.56
CA PRO A 240 14.92 -13.89 -28.05
C PRO A 240 15.41 -14.83 -26.94
N THR A 241 14.64 -15.89 -26.70
CA THR A 241 15.01 -16.98 -25.79
C THR A 241 15.17 -18.26 -26.53
N LEU A 242 16.23 -19.00 -26.24
CA LEU A 242 16.51 -20.30 -26.84
C LEU A 242 15.99 -21.41 -25.92
N ARG A 243 15.02 -22.17 -26.40
CA ARG A 243 14.50 -23.36 -25.71
C ARG A 243 14.90 -24.62 -26.46
N ARG A 244 15.17 -25.70 -25.73
CA ARG A 244 15.43 -27.00 -26.38
C ARG A 244 14.15 -27.50 -27.03
N ALA A 245 14.23 -27.90 -28.29
CA ALA A 245 13.12 -28.37 -29.13
C ALA A 245 12.86 -29.88 -29.00
N GLY A 246 13.05 -30.47 -27.87
CA GLY A 246 12.89 -31.90 -27.68
C GLY A 246 13.89 -32.75 -28.49
N LYS A 247 13.62 -34.04 -28.66
CA LYS A 247 14.45 -34.91 -29.54
C LYS A 247 14.11 -34.59 -31.00
N PRO A 248 15.13 -34.20 -31.83
CA PRO A 248 14.88 -33.98 -33.26
C PRO A 248 14.34 -35.25 -33.86
N GLN A 249 13.21 -35.16 -34.56
CA GLN A 249 12.66 -36.31 -35.26
C GLN A 249 13.42 -36.48 -36.57
N PRO A 250 13.84 -37.69 -36.91
CA PRO A 250 14.52 -37.92 -38.19
C PRO A 250 13.56 -37.69 -39.38
N LEU A 251 14.03 -37.00 -40.40
CA LEU A 251 13.37 -36.93 -41.72
C LEU A 251 13.45 -38.30 -42.35
N THR A 252 12.46 -39.13 -42.08
CA THR A 252 12.39 -40.43 -42.76
C THR A 252 11.64 -40.30 -44.06
N SER A 253 12.27 -40.70 -45.13
CA SER A 253 11.68 -40.78 -46.50
C SER A 253 10.70 -41.94 -46.68
N THR A 254 10.51 -42.79 -45.68
CA THR A 254 9.67 -43.96 -45.75
C THR A 254 8.20 -43.64 -45.61
N GLY A 255 7.52 -43.44 -46.67
CA GLY A 255 6.21 -43.85 -47.11
C GLY A 255 4.95 -43.61 -46.27
N ASN A 256 4.99 -42.83 -45.18
CA ASN A 256 3.79 -42.53 -44.41
C ASN A 256 3.51 -41.02 -44.32
N ILE A 257 3.46 -40.37 -45.49
CA ILE A 257 2.96 -39.01 -45.63
C ILE A 257 1.45 -39.07 -45.28
N GLY A 258 1.09 -38.46 -44.14
CA GLY A 258 -0.33 -38.28 -43.75
C GLY A 258 -0.85 -39.19 -42.64
N ARG A 259 -0.12 -40.15 -42.12
CA ARG A 259 -0.55 -40.89 -40.91
C ARG A 259 -0.17 -40.14 -39.66
N THR A 260 -1.16 -39.67 -38.92
CA THR A 260 -1.04 -39.25 -37.54
C THR A 260 -0.61 -40.45 -36.70
N LYS A 261 0.51 -40.34 -35.96
CA LYS A 261 0.74 -41.21 -34.82
C LYS A 261 -0.37 -40.95 -33.79
N GLU A 262 -0.58 -41.92 -32.91
CA GLU A 262 -1.50 -41.80 -31.76
C GLU A 262 -1.29 -40.49 -30.92
N ASP A 263 -0.14 -39.81 -31.04
CA ASP A 263 0.17 -38.50 -30.41
C ASP A 263 -0.34 -37.26 -31.19
N GLY A 264 -1.11 -37.41 -32.28
CA GLY A 264 -1.67 -36.29 -33.05
C GLY A 264 -0.65 -35.43 -33.81
N THR A 265 0.63 -35.76 -33.82
CA THR A 265 1.68 -35.00 -34.51
C THR A 265 1.77 -35.36 -35.98
N ARG A 266 1.45 -34.41 -36.88
CA ARG A 266 1.67 -34.56 -38.31
C ARG A 266 3.17 -34.59 -38.61
N ARG A 267 3.62 -35.66 -39.32
CA ARG A 267 4.99 -35.78 -39.82
C ARG A 267 5.09 -35.17 -41.21
N GLY A 268 6.09 -34.35 -41.47
CA GLY A 268 6.37 -33.77 -42.78
C GLY A 268 6.55 -32.28 -42.79
N LEU A 269 7.00 -31.70 -43.90
CA LEU A 269 7.14 -30.27 -44.11
C LEU A 269 5.77 -29.58 -43.89
N GLY A 270 5.72 -28.52 -43.10
CA GLY A 270 4.50 -27.82 -42.70
C GLY A 270 3.78 -28.38 -41.48
N GLY A 271 4.21 -29.50 -40.88
CA GLY A 271 3.61 -30.15 -39.73
C GLY A 271 4.27 -29.78 -38.37
N GLY A 272 4.83 -28.61 -38.25
CA GLY A 272 5.51 -28.21 -37.00
C GLY A 272 6.90 -28.83 -36.81
N TYR A 273 7.54 -29.26 -37.91
CA TYR A 273 8.89 -29.82 -37.85
C TYR A 273 9.94 -28.78 -37.48
N VAL A 274 10.65 -29.03 -36.40
CA VAL A 274 11.70 -28.13 -35.90
C VAL A 274 13.04 -28.66 -36.37
N LEU A 275 13.76 -27.85 -37.16
CA LEU A 275 15.10 -28.14 -37.62
C LEU A 275 16.10 -27.73 -36.49
N GLY A 276 16.85 -28.70 -35.97
CA GLY A 276 17.87 -28.49 -34.93
C GLY A 276 17.35 -28.75 -33.50
N ALA A 277 18.28 -28.63 -32.55
CA ALA A 277 18.05 -28.95 -31.14
C ALA A 277 17.51 -27.78 -30.30
N ARG A 278 17.43 -26.58 -30.88
CA ARG A 278 17.04 -25.35 -30.19
C ARG A 278 16.10 -24.53 -31.06
N LEU A 279 15.07 -23.95 -30.42
CA LEU A 279 14.12 -23.07 -31.07
C LEU A 279 14.19 -21.69 -30.40
N ALA A 280 14.24 -20.65 -31.21
CA ALA A 280 14.20 -19.26 -30.72
C ALA A 280 12.73 -18.79 -30.61
N TYR A 281 12.32 -18.44 -29.41
CA TYR A 281 11.02 -17.81 -29.12
C TYR A 281 11.23 -16.35 -28.81
N ARG A 282 10.39 -15.48 -29.39
CA ARG A 282 10.42 -14.02 -29.10
C ARG A 282 9.19 -13.51 -28.37
N SER A 283 8.10 -14.29 -28.34
CA SER A 283 6.82 -13.85 -27.82
C SER A 283 6.66 -13.93 -26.30
N ARG A 284 7.61 -14.55 -25.59
CA ARG A 284 7.44 -14.87 -24.17
C ARG A 284 8.46 -14.24 -23.24
N ALA A 285 9.31 -13.39 -23.77
CA ALA A 285 10.36 -12.78 -22.95
C ALA A 285 10.52 -11.30 -23.26
N VAL A 286 10.80 -10.56 -22.20
CA VAL A 286 11.18 -9.15 -22.25
C VAL A 286 12.52 -8.97 -21.53
N ARG A 287 13.28 -7.96 -21.93
CA ARG A 287 14.51 -7.59 -21.23
C ARG A 287 14.32 -6.23 -20.58
N VAL A 288 14.58 -6.14 -19.30
CA VAL A 288 14.58 -4.90 -18.52
C VAL A 288 16.02 -4.51 -18.23
N THR A 289 16.39 -3.34 -18.70
CA THR A 289 17.70 -2.73 -18.45
C THR A 289 17.53 -1.63 -17.41
N LEU A 290 18.30 -1.73 -16.33
CA LEU A 290 18.29 -0.81 -15.19
C LEU A 290 19.57 0.04 -15.22
N ARG A 291 19.42 1.36 -15.08
CA ARG A 291 20.56 2.29 -14.94
C ARG A 291 20.46 2.98 -13.59
N PRO A 292 21.24 2.53 -12.58
CA PRO A 292 21.22 3.12 -11.26
C PRO A 292 21.79 4.53 -11.27
N ALA A 293 21.25 5.41 -10.42
CA ALA A 293 21.72 6.79 -10.30
C ALA A 293 22.98 6.91 -9.43
N ASN A 294 23.24 5.96 -8.55
CA ASN A 294 24.37 5.98 -7.63
C ASN A 294 24.91 4.57 -7.32
N ALA A 295 26.10 4.52 -6.71
CA ALA A 295 26.80 3.29 -6.37
C ALA A 295 26.06 2.42 -5.34
N GLU A 296 25.40 3.03 -4.37
CA GLU A 296 24.63 2.34 -3.35
C GLU A 296 23.43 1.60 -3.98
N GLN A 297 22.74 2.25 -4.88
CA GLN A 297 21.62 1.68 -5.61
C GLN A 297 22.06 0.54 -6.51
N ALA A 298 23.20 0.70 -7.19
CA ALA A 298 23.80 -0.37 -7.99
C ALA A 298 24.14 -1.60 -7.15
N HIS A 299 24.66 -1.41 -5.93
CA HIS A 299 24.98 -2.49 -5.02
C HIS A 299 23.72 -3.20 -4.50
N ASN A 300 22.70 -2.45 -4.12
CA ASN A 300 21.45 -2.97 -3.58
C ASN A 300 20.56 -3.68 -4.62
N LEU A 301 20.84 -3.49 -5.91
CA LEU A 301 20.21 -4.21 -7.02
C LEU A 301 20.87 -5.56 -7.34
N LEU A 302 22.00 -5.89 -6.74
CA LEU A 302 22.65 -7.17 -6.99
C LEU A 302 21.84 -8.34 -6.39
N PRO A 303 21.86 -9.53 -7.00
CA PRO A 303 21.18 -10.70 -6.48
C PRO A 303 21.57 -11.00 -5.03
N GLY A 304 20.55 -11.22 -4.19
CA GLY A 304 20.69 -11.41 -2.74
C GLY A 304 20.68 -10.12 -1.92
N ALA A 305 20.61 -8.95 -2.55
CA ALA A 305 20.43 -7.68 -1.87
C ALA A 305 18.93 -7.35 -1.67
N PRO A 306 18.55 -6.47 -0.72
CA PRO A 306 17.16 -6.21 -0.38
C PRO A 306 16.34 -5.63 -1.53
N LEU A 307 16.86 -4.65 -2.28
CA LEU A 307 16.15 -4.07 -3.43
C LEU A 307 15.90 -5.07 -4.54
N TYR A 308 16.82 -6.03 -4.75
CA TYR A 308 16.62 -7.09 -5.71
C TYR A 308 15.44 -7.99 -5.32
N GLY A 309 15.33 -8.35 -4.04
CA GLY A 309 14.22 -9.13 -3.52
C GLY A 309 12.87 -8.43 -3.72
N GLU A 310 12.80 -7.13 -3.41
CA GLU A 310 11.61 -6.32 -3.66
C GLU A 310 11.27 -6.25 -5.15
N LEU A 311 12.26 -5.99 -6.01
CA LEU A 311 12.08 -5.94 -7.46
C LEU A 311 11.49 -7.26 -8.00
N MET A 312 12.00 -8.40 -7.57
CA MET A 312 11.48 -9.71 -7.97
C MET A 312 10.03 -9.92 -7.50
N ALA A 313 9.67 -9.43 -6.30
CA ALA A 313 8.31 -9.47 -5.79
C ALA A 313 7.35 -8.61 -6.64
N PHE A 314 7.77 -7.42 -7.03
CA PHE A 314 7.00 -6.54 -7.92
C PHE A 314 6.82 -7.16 -9.31
N LEU A 315 7.86 -7.75 -9.89
CA LEU A 315 7.79 -8.45 -11.17
C LEU A 315 6.82 -9.63 -11.09
N ARG A 316 6.90 -10.44 -10.04
CA ARG A 316 5.98 -11.55 -9.80
C ARG A 316 4.53 -11.09 -9.75
N LEU A 317 4.27 -9.96 -9.08
CA LEU A 317 2.93 -9.42 -8.93
C LEU A 317 2.38 -8.88 -10.27
N TYR A 318 3.21 -8.18 -11.04
CA TYR A 318 2.77 -7.54 -12.28
C TYR A 318 2.76 -8.50 -13.47
N VAL A 319 3.86 -9.20 -13.72
CA VAL A 319 4.02 -10.06 -14.89
C VAL A 319 3.35 -11.42 -14.68
N GLY A 320 3.45 -11.98 -13.47
CA GLY A 320 2.89 -13.29 -13.15
C GLY A 320 3.41 -14.38 -14.08
N THR A 321 2.48 -15.10 -14.74
CA THR A 321 2.79 -16.20 -15.66
C THR A 321 2.87 -15.78 -17.13
N LYS A 322 2.78 -14.48 -17.46
CA LYS A 322 2.64 -14.02 -18.84
C LYS A 322 3.94 -14.02 -19.64
N ALA A 323 5.06 -13.66 -19.02
CA ALA A 323 6.34 -13.55 -19.69
C ALA A 323 7.53 -13.77 -18.73
N ASP A 324 8.63 -14.22 -19.28
CA ASP A 324 9.95 -14.23 -18.60
C ASP A 324 10.56 -12.84 -18.68
N VAL A 325 11.19 -12.38 -17.60
CA VAL A 325 11.83 -11.05 -17.54
C VAL A 325 13.33 -11.21 -17.29
N PHE A 326 14.13 -10.86 -18.28
CA PHE A 326 15.58 -10.83 -18.16
C PHE A 326 16.03 -9.49 -17.61
N LEU A 327 16.67 -9.51 -16.45
CA LEU A 327 17.17 -8.32 -15.78
C LEU A 327 18.63 -8.08 -16.14
N ARG A 328 18.94 -6.86 -16.55
CA ARG A 328 20.30 -6.39 -16.84
C ARG A 328 20.49 -5.04 -16.19
N MET A 329 21.66 -4.80 -15.65
CA MET A 329 22.06 -3.51 -15.14
C MET A 329 23.16 -2.93 -16.02
N ASP A 330 22.96 -1.70 -16.51
CA ASP A 330 23.98 -0.92 -17.18
C ASP A 330 24.56 0.09 -16.17
N VAL A 331 25.81 -0.07 -15.81
CA VAL A 331 26.45 0.71 -14.74
C VAL A 331 27.81 1.27 -15.20
N SER A 332 28.10 2.50 -14.79
CA SER A 332 29.43 3.07 -15.00
C SER A 332 30.46 2.43 -14.06
N SER A 333 31.68 2.21 -14.57
CA SER A 333 32.81 1.72 -13.78
C SER A 333 33.11 2.56 -12.53
N ARG A 334 32.66 3.83 -12.50
CA ARG A 334 32.80 4.72 -11.32
C ARG A 334 31.98 4.27 -10.11
N PHE A 335 30.89 3.56 -10.34
CA PHE A 335 30.00 3.08 -9.28
C PHE A 335 30.42 1.74 -8.70
N VAL A 336 31.45 1.13 -9.30
CA VAL A 336 31.92 -0.20 -8.89
C VAL A 336 33.14 -0.05 -7.98
N PRO A 337 33.15 -0.72 -6.81
CA PRO A 337 34.29 -0.65 -5.91
C PRO A 337 35.53 -1.26 -6.56
N ALA A 338 36.68 -0.60 -6.40
CA ALA A 338 37.96 -1.14 -6.90
C ALA A 338 38.26 -2.49 -6.23
N PRO A 339 38.75 -3.51 -7.01
CA PRO A 339 39.13 -4.80 -6.46
C PRO A 339 40.30 -4.62 -5.48
N ARG A 340 40.16 -5.20 -4.29
CA ARG A 340 41.18 -5.19 -3.24
C ARG A 340 41.52 -6.63 -2.84
N ILE A 341 42.79 -6.91 -2.67
CA ILE A 341 43.27 -8.20 -2.20
C ILE A 341 43.72 -8.05 -0.74
N GLY A 342 43.23 -8.88 0.16
CA GLY A 342 43.87 -9.14 1.45
C GLY A 342 43.38 -8.39 2.69
N SER A 343 42.32 -7.63 2.72
CA SER A 343 41.77 -7.09 3.98
C SER A 343 40.24 -7.04 4.00
N ALA A 344 39.66 -7.09 5.21
CA ALA A 344 38.23 -6.96 5.38
C ALA A 344 37.74 -5.64 4.74
N PRO A 345 36.71 -5.66 3.89
CA PRO A 345 36.28 -4.48 3.15
C PRO A 345 35.63 -3.47 4.09
N VAL A 346 36.14 -2.25 4.08
CA VAL A 346 35.41 -1.09 4.57
C VAL A 346 34.47 -0.68 3.44
N GLY A 347 33.24 -1.18 3.45
CA GLY A 347 32.24 -0.91 2.41
C GLY A 347 31.76 -2.18 1.69
N PRO A 348 30.92 -2.05 0.65
CA PRO A 348 30.38 -3.17 -0.08
C PRO A 348 31.49 -3.96 -0.77
N ALA A 349 31.56 -5.27 -0.49
CA ALA A 349 32.58 -6.16 -1.04
C ALA A 349 32.39 -6.33 -2.55
N PRO A 350 33.47 -6.26 -3.36
CA PRO A 350 33.41 -6.57 -4.78
C PRO A 350 33.04 -8.04 -4.99
N ARG A 351 32.09 -8.30 -5.88
CA ARG A 351 31.65 -9.67 -6.23
C ARG A 351 32.23 -10.05 -7.58
N LEU A 352 32.96 -11.18 -7.60
CA LEU A 352 33.52 -11.72 -8.83
C LEU A 352 32.40 -12.00 -9.85
N ALA A 353 32.66 -11.72 -11.12
CA ALA A 353 31.72 -11.79 -12.27
C ALA A 353 30.60 -10.75 -12.29
N TRP A 354 30.44 -9.92 -11.25
CA TRP A 354 29.36 -8.92 -11.20
C TRP A 354 29.90 -7.50 -11.04
N THR A 355 30.73 -7.25 -10.02
CA THR A 355 31.19 -5.90 -9.69
C THR A 355 32.74 -5.83 -9.64
N THR A 356 33.44 -6.86 -10.06
CA THR A 356 34.90 -6.85 -10.10
C THR A 356 35.37 -6.36 -11.46
N VAL A 357 35.94 -5.16 -11.50
CA VAL A 357 36.50 -4.53 -12.70
C VAL A 357 37.91 -4.13 -12.45
N LEU A 358 38.80 -4.40 -13.43
CA LEU A 358 40.15 -3.91 -13.37
C LEU A 358 40.18 -2.39 -13.47
N PRO A 359 41.01 -1.70 -12.69
CA PRO A 359 41.12 -0.25 -12.73
C PRO A 359 41.48 0.22 -14.14
N SER A 360 40.66 1.12 -14.66
CA SER A 360 40.86 1.77 -15.96
C SER A 360 40.91 3.27 -15.78
N GLN A 361 41.72 3.98 -16.56
CA GLN A 361 41.77 5.44 -16.56
C GLN A 361 40.56 6.06 -17.27
N THR A 362 39.88 5.29 -18.11
CA THR A 362 38.69 5.74 -18.84
C THR A 362 37.42 5.16 -18.21
N GLU A 363 36.40 5.98 -18.14
CA GLU A 363 35.06 5.51 -17.72
C GLU A 363 34.49 4.52 -18.73
N GLN A 364 34.14 3.35 -18.28
CA GLN A 364 33.56 2.28 -19.09
C GLN A 364 32.13 1.99 -18.62
N GLN A 365 31.24 1.82 -19.59
CA GLN A 365 29.89 1.31 -19.32
C GLN A 365 29.92 -0.21 -19.30
N MET A 366 29.42 -0.79 -18.22
CA MET A 366 29.39 -2.22 -17.99
C MET A 366 27.97 -2.73 -18.00
N MET A 367 27.81 -3.91 -18.60
CA MET A 367 26.54 -4.62 -18.62
C MET A 367 26.60 -5.82 -17.69
N ILE A 368 25.85 -5.77 -16.61
CA ILE A 368 25.82 -6.81 -15.57
C ILE A 368 24.51 -7.57 -15.68
N PRO A 369 24.51 -8.89 -15.97
CA PRO A 369 23.29 -9.69 -15.89
C PRO A 369 22.90 -9.90 -14.44
N LEU A 370 21.68 -9.48 -14.06
CA LEU A 370 21.16 -9.63 -12.71
C LEU A 370 20.40 -10.95 -12.51
N GLY A 371 19.97 -11.59 -13.60
CA GLY A 371 19.21 -12.82 -13.57
C GLY A 371 17.94 -12.75 -14.41
N CYS A 372 17.07 -13.73 -14.22
CA CYS A 372 15.82 -13.85 -14.93
C CYS A 372 14.69 -14.14 -13.95
N TYR A 373 13.56 -13.42 -14.09
CA TYR A 373 12.29 -13.85 -13.53
C TYR A 373 11.65 -14.84 -14.50
N GLU A 374 11.51 -16.09 -14.10
CA GLU A 374 10.88 -17.14 -14.90
C GLU A 374 9.40 -17.23 -14.56
N ALA A 375 8.53 -17.02 -15.56
CA ALA A 375 7.09 -17.14 -15.42
C ALA A 375 6.66 -18.58 -15.10
N PHE A 376 7.37 -19.55 -15.65
CA PHE A 376 7.23 -20.98 -15.40
C PHE A 376 8.60 -21.57 -15.04
N PRO A 377 8.97 -21.57 -13.75
CA PRO A 377 10.18 -22.25 -13.36
C PRO A 377 10.09 -23.72 -13.77
N ALA A 378 11.15 -24.23 -14.37
CA ALA A 378 11.23 -25.66 -14.69
C ALA A 378 10.95 -26.46 -13.40
N PRO A 379 10.17 -27.53 -13.44
CA PRO A 379 9.98 -28.38 -12.28
C PRO A 379 11.36 -28.80 -11.80
N ALA A 380 11.57 -28.68 -10.47
CA ALA A 380 12.83 -29.13 -9.86
C ALA A 380 13.14 -30.56 -10.37
N PRO A 381 14.38 -30.87 -10.72
CA PRO A 381 14.71 -32.22 -11.16
C PRO A 381 14.28 -33.19 -10.08
N ASN A 382 13.41 -34.11 -10.45
CA ASN A 382 12.83 -35.07 -9.53
C ASN A 382 14.00 -35.92 -9.00
N PRO A 383 14.38 -35.89 -7.72
CA PRO A 383 15.53 -36.58 -7.21
C PRO A 383 15.41 -38.11 -7.33
N HIS A 384 14.24 -38.60 -7.73
CA HIS A 384 13.94 -40.03 -7.92
C HIS A 384 14.04 -40.49 -9.38
N LEU A 385 14.28 -39.59 -10.34
CA LEU A 385 14.52 -39.94 -11.74
C LEU A 385 16.00 -39.70 -12.09
N ASP A 386 16.85 -40.45 -11.45
CA ASP A 386 18.25 -40.57 -11.86
C ASP A 386 18.28 -41.42 -13.15
N PRO A 387 18.60 -40.85 -14.34
CA PRO A 387 18.58 -41.61 -15.61
C PRO A 387 19.69 -42.66 -15.69
N ASN A 388 20.58 -42.78 -14.67
CA ASN A 388 21.68 -43.76 -14.60
C ASN A 388 21.37 -44.98 -13.73
N ARG A 389 20.13 -45.18 -13.27
CA ARG A 389 19.69 -46.39 -12.55
C ARG A 389 18.92 -47.33 -13.43
N ILE A 390 19.40 -47.62 -14.61
CA ILE A 390 18.97 -48.78 -15.38
C ILE A 390 20.25 -49.54 -15.76
N THR A 391 20.64 -50.44 -14.88
CA THR A 391 21.42 -51.63 -15.25
C THR A 391 20.46 -52.74 -15.54
#